data_6bddd4a5103de2fe1ba4dad3bf87f235
#
_entry.id   6bddd4a5103de2fe1ba4dad3bf87f235
#
_cell.length_a   1.000
_cell.length_b   1.000
_cell.length_c   1.000
_cell.angle_alpha   90.00
_cell.angle_beta   90.00
_cell.angle_gamma   90.00
#
_symmetry.space_group_name_H-M   'P 1'
#
loop_
_entity.id
_entity.type
_entity.pdbx_description
1 polymer ?
#
loop_
_entity_poly.entity_id
_entity_poly.type
_entity_poly.pdbx_seq_one_letter_code
_entity_poly.pdbx_strand_id
1 'polypeptide(L)'
;MQEAFRKLLAEAIGEHRVEQALAGLASEASVSLRLNPFKHTDAFPLGGDGECRPVAWSEHGRLLSGRPVFTLDPLFHAGAYYVQDSSAMYVGELFRNLLSRLERPQDRPLRVLDLCAAPGGKTTDAAASLRAVCGDCYLLVANEIMRSRAGVLADNVAIWGDPCVAVSSLDPAAFAALPEFFDIIIADVPCSGEGMFRKDSRAREQWSVDNVALCAQRQRRIVADVWPALRPGGLFIYSTCT
;
A
#
# COMPACT_ATOMS: atom_id res chain seq x y z
N MET A 1 -20.86 7.09 16.31
CA MET A 1 -19.59 7.68 15.87
C MET A 1 -19.42 9.02 16.58
N GLN A 2 -18.19 9.38 16.97
CA GLN A 2 -17.94 10.59 17.76
C GLN A 2 -18.35 11.85 16.98
N GLU A 3 -18.94 12.85 17.66
CA GLU A 3 -19.37 14.11 17.04
C GLU A 3 -18.19 14.86 16.40
N ALA A 4 -17.01 14.83 17.04
CA ALA A 4 -15.81 15.43 16.52
C ALA A 4 -15.38 14.82 15.16
N PHE A 5 -15.52 13.49 14.99
CA PHE A 5 -15.24 12.84 13.70
C PHE A 5 -16.21 13.32 12.61
N ARG A 6 -17.50 13.40 12.93
CA ARG A 6 -18.53 13.88 12.01
C ARG A 6 -18.22 15.31 11.50
N LYS A 7 -17.80 16.19 12.42
CA LYS A 7 -17.45 17.56 12.08
C LYS A 7 -16.25 17.63 11.11
N LEU A 8 -15.16 16.92 11.43
CA LEU A 8 -13.98 16.88 10.56
C LEU A 8 -14.29 16.24 9.20
N LEU A 9 -15.12 15.20 9.18
CA LEU A 9 -15.58 14.59 7.94
C LEU A 9 -16.37 15.60 7.09
N ALA A 10 -17.27 16.38 7.70
CA ALA A 10 -18.02 17.41 7.01
C ALA A 10 -17.12 18.51 6.42
N GLU A 11 -16.09 18.92 7.16
CA GLU A 11 -15.08 19.87 6.67
C GLU A 11 -14.30 19.31 5.48
N ALA A 12 -13.98 18.00 5.47
CA ALA A 12 -13.20 17.35 4.43
C ALA A 12 -13.97 17.08 3.14
N ILE A 13 -15.23 16.58 3.23
CA ILE A 13 -15.98 16.09 2.07
C ILE A 13 -17.27 16.88 1.77
N GLY A 14 -17.62 17.85 2.62
CA GLY A 14 -18.86 18.62 2.55
C GLY A 14 -20.03 17.94 3.29
N GLU A 15 -20.86 18.74 3.96
CA GLU A 15 -21.97 18.26 4.80
C GLU A 15 -22.92 17.30 4.07
N HIS A 16 -23.19 17.57 2.78
CA HIS A 16 -24.12 16.77 1.97
C HIS A 16 -23.67 15.33 1.71
N ARG A 17 -22.37 15.00 1.95
CA ARG A 17 -21.81 13.65 1.77
C ARG A 17 -21.63 12.88 3.07
N VAL A 18 -21.77 13.54 4.21
CA VAL A 18 -21.48 12.96 5.53
C VAL A 18 -22.29 11.69 5.78
N GLU A 19 -23.60 11.73 5.59
CA GLU A 19 -24.47 10.58 5.85
C GLU A 19 -24.12 9.39 4.95
N GLN A 20 -23.84 9.64 3.68
CA GLN A 20 -23.43 8.59 2.75
C GLN A 20 -22.09 7.97 3.16
N ALA A 21 -21.12 8.78 3.59
CA ALA A 21 -19.83 8.30 4.06
C ALA A 21 -19.96 7.49 5.37
N LEU A 22 -20.77 7.96 6.31
CA LEU A 22 -21.04 7.25 7.57
C LEU A 22 -21.75 5.90 7.32
N ALA A 23 -22.71 5.86 6.42
CA ALA A 23 -23.37 4.62 6.01
C ALA A 23 -22.36 3.64 5.35
N GLY A 24 -21.46 4.16 4.50
CA GLY A 24 -20.38 3.39 3.93
C GLY A 24 -19.41 2.83 4.98
N LEU A 25 -19.06 3.61 5.99
CA LEU A 25 -18.21 3.16 7.11
C LEU A 25 -18.93 2.14 8.03
N ALA A 26 -20.24 2.13 8.05
CA ALA A 26 -21.03 1.16 8.82
C ALA A 26 -21.28 -0.16 8.05
N SER A 27 -21.09 -0.16 6.73
CA SER A 27 -21.28 -1.35 5.90
C SER A 27 -20.18 -2.39 6.11
N GLU A 28 -20.43 -3.63 5.71
CA GLU A 28 -19.44 -4.69 5.73
C GLU A 28 -18.24 -4.35 4.81
N ALA A 29 -17.04 -4.70 5.27
CA ALA A 29 -15.83 -4.48 4.49
C ALA A 29 -15.78 -5.45 3.30
N SER A 30 -15.58 -4.93 2.09
CA SER A 30 -15.36 -5.77 0.92
C SER A 30 -14.06 -6.58 1.07
N VAL A 31 -14.06 -7.78 0.49
CA VAL A 31 -12.88 -8.63 0.43
C VAL A 31 -12.30 -8.58 -0.97
N SER A 32 -11.02 -8.38 -1.08
CA SER A 32 -10.33 -8.32 -2.36
C SER A 32 -8.92 -8.89 -2.28
N LEU A 33 -8.43 -9.33 -3.42
CA LEU A 33 -7.07 -9.81 -3.61
C LEU A 33 -6.49 -9.27 -4.92
N ARG A 34 -5.16 -9.31 -5.03
CA ARG A 34 -4.44 -8.96 -6.24
C ARG A 34 -3.61 -10.16 -6.70
N LEU A 35 -3.84 -10.62 -7.92
CA LEU A 35 -3.11 -11.72 -8.52
C LEU A 35 -1.64 -11.33 -8.76
N ASN A 36 -0.74 -12.32 -8.65
CA ASN A 36 0.64 -12.16 -9.03
C ASN A 36 0.77 -12.47 -10.54
N PRO A 37 1.08 -11.49 -11.40
CA PRO A 37 1.11 -11.68 -12.85
C PRO A 37 2.25 -12.59 -13.32
N PHE A 38 3.22 -12.88 -12.45
CA PHE A 38 4.39 -13.71 -12.77
C PHE A 38 4.31 -15.12 -12.20
N LYS A 39 3.24 -15.43 -11.47
CA LYS A 39 2.95 -16.76 -10.96
C LYS A 39 1.63 -17.26 -11.55
N HIS A 40 1.72 -17.84 -12.74
CA HIS A 40 0.55 -18.38 -13.43
C HIS A 40 -0.09 -19.52 -12.63
N THR A 41 -1.39 -19.45 -12.50
CA THR A 41 -2.22 -20.53 -12.01
C THR A 41 -3.50 -20.57 -12.84
N ASP A 42 -3.81 -21.73 -13.40
CA ASP A 42 -5.08 -21.96 -14.11
C ASP A 42 -6.25 -22.11 -13.12
N ALA A 43 -5.92 -22.41 -11.85
CA ALA A 43 -6.89 -22.46 -10.78
C ALA A 43 -7.09 -21.06 -10.21
N PHE A 44 -8.33 -20.57 -10.24
CA PHE A 44 -8.67 -19.42 -9.45
C PHE A 44 -8.52 -19.78 -7.95
N PRO A 45 -7.84 -18.92 -7.15
CA PRO A 45 -7.73 -19.20 -5.73
C PRO A 45 -9.13 -19.34 -5.13
N LEU A 46 -9.27 -20.33 -4.26
CA LEU A 46 -10.44 -20.52 -3.41
C LEU A 46 -11.62 -21.26 -4.08
N GLY A 47 -11.33 -22.46 -4.54
CA GLY A 47 -12.33 -23.47 -4.94
C GLY A 47 -13.75 -23.27 -4.40
N GLY A 48 -14.48 -22.34 -4.96
CA GLY A 48 -15.82 -21.97 -4.56
C GLY A 48 -16.53 -21.31 -5.73
N ASP A 49 -17.81 -21.58 -5.85
CA ASP A 49 -18.73 -20.99 -6.84
C ASP A 49 -18.92 -19.47 -6.67
N GLY A 50 -18.00 -18.80 -5.95
CA GLY A 50 -18.06 -17.38 -5.66
C GLY A 50 -17.71 -16.54 -6.88
N GLU A 51 -18.66 -15.72 -7.32
CA GLU A 51 -18.43 -14.69 -8.33
C GLU A 51 -17.30 -13.76 -7.89
N CYS A 52 -16.30 -13.66 -8.75
CA CYS A 52 -15.21 -12.73 -8.60
C CYS A 52 -15.37 -11.61 -9.63
N ARG A 53 -15.30 -10.37 -9.18
CA ARG A 53 -15.41 -9.19 -10.05
C ARG A 53 -14.07 -8.47 -10.14
N PRO A 54 -13.69 -7.93 -11.32
CA PRO A 54 -12.48 -7.14 -11.45
C PRO A 54 -12.58 -5.85 -10.61
N VAL A 55 -11.43 -5.39 -10.11
CA VAL A 55 -11.28 -4.05 -9.54
C VAL A 55 -11.01 -3.09 -10.69
N ALA A 56 -11.84 -2.05 -10.86
CA ALA A 56 -11.82 -1.16 -12.04
C ALA A 56 -10.46 -0.47 -12.27
N TRP A 57 -9.69 -0.22 -11.22
CA TRP A 57 -8.38 0.45 -11.27
C TRP A 57 -7.19 -0.48 -11.05
N SER A 58 -7.41 -1.79 -11.10
CA SER A 58 -6.33 -2.77 -10.95
C SER A 58 -6.57 -3.97 -11.87
N GLU A 59 -5.76 -4.11 -12.90
CA GLU A 59 -5.85 -5.21 -13.87
C GLU A 59 -5.86 -6.59 -13.20
N HIS A 60 -5.03 -6.75 -12.16
CA HIS A 60 -4.89 -7.99 -11.41
C HIS A 60 -5.76 -8.03 -10.15
N GLY A 61 -6.49 -6.95 -9.83
CA GLY A 61 -7.37 -6.86 -8.65
C GLY A 61 -8.68 -7.62 -8.85
N ARG A 62 -9.11 -8.33 -7.80
CA ARG A 62 -10.37 -9.09 -7.77
C ARG A 62 -11.13 -8.81 -6.49
N LEU A 63 -12.41 -8.48 -6.61
CA LEU A 63 -13.37 -8.41 -5.51
C LEU A 63 -14.03 -9.77 -5.36
N LEU A 64 -14.09 -10.29 -4.15
CA LEU A 64 -14.71 -11.57 -3.83
C LEU A 64 -16.10 -11.36 -3.26
N SER A 65 -17.00 -12.32 -3.51
CA SER A 65 -18.36 -12.32 -2.95
C SER A 65 -18.41 -12.69 -1.45
N GLY A 66 -17.32 -13.24 -0.90
CA GLY A 66 -17.20 -13.61 0.50
C GLY A 66 -15.73 -13.61 0.99
N ARG A 67 -15.52 -13.88 2.28
CA ARG A 67 -14.19 -13.98 2.88
C ARG A 67 -13.81 -15.44 3.11
N PRO A 68 -12.98 -16.03 2.25
CA PRO A 68 -12.48 -17.38 2.46
C PRO A 68 -11.40 -17.41 3.55
N VAL A 69 -11.05 -18.61 3.99
CA VAL A 69 -9.93 -18.84 4.89
C VAL A 69 -8.66 -18.93 4.05
N PHE A 70 -8.07 -17.78 3.71
CA PHE A 70 -6.88 -17.68 2.84
C PHE A 70 -5.71 -18.56 3.29
N THR A 71 -5.52 -18.74 4.59
CA THR A 71 -4.43 -19.56 5.16
C THR A 71 -4.57 -21.06 4.88
N LEU A 72 -5.73 -21.51 4.40
CA LEU A 72 -5.93 -22.89 3.96
C LEU A 72 -5.70 -23.07 2.44
N ASP A 73 -5.46 -21.99 1.72
CA ASP A 73 -5.23 -22.04 0.28
C ASP A 73 -3.73 -22.18 -0.03
N PRO A 74 -3.29 -23.29 -0.66
CA PRO A 74 -1.90 -23.45 -1.07
C PRO A 74 -1.38 -22.34 -1.98
N LEU A 75 -2.24 -21.76 -2.81
CA LEU A 75 -1.89 -20.68 -3.74
C LEU A 75 -1.56 -19.37 -3.00
N PHE A 76 -2.15 -19.14 -1.83
CA PHE A 76 -1.77 -18.02 -0.95
C PHE A 76 -0.32 -18.17 -0.49
N HIS A 77 0.05 -19.37 -0.03
CA HIS A 77 1.42 -19.68 0.43
C HIS A 77 2.43 -19.73 -0.71
N ALA A 78 1.98 -20.05 -1.92
CA ALA A 78 2.79 -19.99 -3.13
C ALA A 78 2.98 -18.57 -3.68
N GLY A 79 2.28 -17.57 -3.12
CA GLY A 79 2.35 -16.19 -3.55
C GLY A 79 1.70 -15.93 -4.91
N ALA A 80 0.73 -16.76 -5.31
CA ALA A 80 -0.03 -16.58 -6.55
C ALA A 80 -0.93 -15.34 -6.47
N TYR A 81 -1.24 -14.87 -5.28
CA TYR A 81 -1.97 -13.63 -5.03
C TYR A 81 -1.61 -13.01 -3.67
N TYR A 82 -1.95 -11.75 -3.50
CA TYR A 82 -1.84 -10.99 -2.25
C TYR A 82 -3.24 -10.51 -1.81
N VAL A 83 -3.62 -10.75 -0.56
CA VAL A 83 -4.89 -10.23 0.00
C VAL A 83 -4.71 -8.75 0.28
N GLN A 84 -5.37 -7.90 -0.48
CA GLN A 84 -5.22 -6.45 -0.44
C GLN A 84 -6.56 -5.77 -0.56
N ASP A 85 -6.75 -4.68 0.19
CA ASP A 85 -7.90 -3.81 0.04
C ASP A 85 -7.93 -3.18 -1.36
N SER A 86 -9.09 -3.20 -2.01
CA SER A 86 -9.22 -2.64 -3.36
C SER A 86 -8.90 -1.15 -3.41
N SER A 87 -9.22 -0.38 -2.36
CA SER A 87 -8.86 1.03 -2.29
C SER A 87 -7.35 1.25 -2.25
N ALA A 88 -6.60 0.37 -1.55
CA ALA A 88 -5.14 0.44 -1.51
C ALA A 88 -4.48 0.12 -2.86
N MET A 89 -5.14 -0.63 -3.74
CA MET A 89 -4.66 -0.91 -5.11
C MET A 89 -4.68 0.35 -6.00
N TYR A 90 -5.43 1.39 -5.62
CA TYR A 90 -5.44 2.66 -6.37
C TYR A 90 -4.09 3.36 -6.36
N VAL A 91 -3.31 3.20 -5.29
CA VAL A 91 -1.92 3.69 -5.25
C VAL A 91 -1.06 3.01 -6.33
N GLY A 92 -1.29 1.71 -6.58
CA GLY A 92 -0.63 0.97 -7.66
C GLY A 92 -1.00 1.50 -9.05
N GLU A 93 -2.26 1.89 -9.28
CA GLU A 93 -2.67 2.54 -10.52
C GLU A 93 -1.97 3.88 -10.72
N LEU A 94 -1.93 4.71 -9.69
CA LEU A 94 -1.19 5.97 -9.72
C LEU A 94 0.30 5.72 -10.03
N PHE A 95 0.91 4.73 -9.37
CA PHE A 95 2.30 4.35 -9.60
C PHE A 95 2.56 3.94 -11.05
N ARG A 96 1.72 3.09 -11.66
CA ARG A 96 1.82 2.67 -13.06
C ARG A 96 1.73 3.85 -14.02
N ASN A 97 0.77 4.74 -13.79
CA ASN A 97 0.59 5.95 -14.61
C ASN A 97 1.80 6.90 -14.54
N LEU A 98 2.39 7.08 -13.36
CA LEU A 98 3.58 7.91 -13.18
C LEU A 98 4.83 7.23 -13.75
N LEU A 99 4.99 5.92 -13.55
CA LEU A 99 6.11 5.14 -14.06
C LEU A 99 6.18 5.19 -15.60
N SER A 100 5.03 5.19 -16.29
CA SER A 100 4.98 5.28 -17.76
C SER A 100 5.46 6.62 -18.30
N ARG A 101 5.47 7.68 -17.47
CA ARG A 101 5.89 9.06 -17.83
C ARG A 101 7.26 9.42 -17.31
N LEU A 102 7.83 8.58 -16.43
CA LEU A 102 9.14 8.85 -15.85
C LEU A 102 10.25 8.58 -16.87
N GLU A 103 11.13 9.54 -17.03
CA GLU A 103 12.38 9.35 -17.77
C GLU A 103 13.33 8.45 -16.97
N ARG A 104 13.55 7.24 -17.47
CA ARG A 104 14.32 6.20 -16.76
C ARG A 104 15.81 6.35 -17.03
N PRO A 105 16.67 6.13 -16.02
CA PRO A 105 18.12 6.06 -16.25
C PRO A 105 18.45 4.93 -17.22
N GLN A 106 19.41 5.19 -18.12
CA GLN A 106 19.85 4.22 -19.13
C GLN A 106 21.13 3.47 -18.71
N ASP A 107 21.86 4.01 -17.74
CA ASP A 107 23.17 3.58 -17.27
C ASP A 107 23.13 2.81 -15.95
N ARG A 108 22.00 2.77 -15.31
CA ARG A 108 21.83 2.10 -14.00
C ARG A 108 20.39 1.60 -13.79
N PRO A 109 20.17 0.68 -12.83
CA PRO A 109 18.81 0.31 -12.41
C PRO A 109 18.00 1.48 -11.89
N LEU A 110 16.69 1.46 -12.12
CA LEU A 110 15.73 2.37 -11.49
C LEU A 110 15.66 2.08 -9.98
N ARG A 111 15.85 3.09 -9.14
CA ARG A 111 15.89 2.96 -7.68
C ARG A 111 14.62 3.49 -7.05
N VAL A 112 13.90 2.62 -6.37
CA VAL A 112 12.60 2.91 -5.76
C VAL A 112 12.67 2.61 -4.27
N LEU A 113 12.10 3.48 -3.44
CA LEU A 113 11.91 3.27 -2.01
C LEU A 113 10.41 3.20 -1.70
N ASP A 114 9.97 2.13 -1.06
CA ASP A 114 8.70 2.07 -0.34
C ASP A 114 9.00 2.25 1.15
N LEU A 115 8.71 3.46 1.67
CA LEU A 115 9.28 3.94 2.94
C LEU A 115 8.58 3.37 4.17
N CYS A 116 7.26 3.11 4.10
CA CYS A 116 6.44 2.60 5.19
C CYS A 116 5.71 1.33 4.69
N ALA A 117 6.47 0.33 4.28
CA ALA A 117 6.06 -0.71 3.36
C ALA A 117 5.16 -1.81 3.98
N ALA A 118 5.30 -2.09 5.28
CA ALA A 118 4.58 -3.22 5.89
C ALA A 118 3.04 -3.06 5.86
N PRO A 119 2.33 -4.14 5.54
CA PRO A 119 2.80 -5.53 5.41
C PRO A 119 3.27 -5.95 4.01
N GLY A 120 3.39 -5.05 3.01
CA GLY A 120 3.96 -5.35 1.70
C GLY A 120 2.98 -5.30 0.51
N GLY A 121 1.73 -4.90 0.73
CA GLY A 121 0.73 -4.84 -0.34
C GLY A 121 1.07 -3.85 -1.45
N LYS A 122 1.54 -2.66 -1.10
CA LYS A 122 1.99 -1.64 -2.07
C LYS A 122 3.35 -1.99 -2.66
N THR A 123 4.25 -2.54 -1.85
CA THR A 123 5.56 -3.05 -2.29
C THR A 123 5.41 -4.08 -3.41
N THR A 124 4.58 -5.10 -3.19
CA THR A 124 4.39 -6.19 -4.18
C THR A 124 3.65 -5.73 -5.43
N ASP A 125 2.80 -4.70 -5.35
CA ASP A 125 2.16 -4.06 -6.50
C ASP A 125 3.16 -3.23 -7.31
N ALA A 126 4.00 -2.45 -6.62
CA ALA A 126 5.07 -1.69 -7.24
C ALA A 126 6.10 -2.63 -7.91
N ALA A 127 6.49 -3.72 -7.24
CA ALA A 127 7.41 -4.72 -7.80
C ALA A 127 6.86 -5.34 -9.09
N ALA A 128 5.57 -5.73 -9.12
CA ALA A 128 4.93 -6.26 -10.32
C ALA A 128 4.96 -5.24 -11.48
N SER A 129 4.67 -3.98 -11.18
CA SER A 129 4.67 -2.89 -12.18
C SER A 129 6.08 -2.60 -12.71
N LEU A 130 7.08 -2.57 -11.81
CA LEU A 130 8.49 -2.37 -12.16
C LEU A 130 9.01 -3.50 -13.03
N ARG A 131 8.72 -4.74 -12.67
CA ARG A 131 9.13 -5.92 -13.43
C ARG A 131 8.53 -5.92 -14.83
N ALA A 132 7.26 -5.55 -14.97
CA ALA A 132 6.61 -5.46 -16.28
C ALA A 132 7.26 -4.43 -17.21
N VAL A 133 7.77 -3.31 -16.64
CA VAL A 133 8.32 -2.18 -17.41
C VAL A 133 9.84 -2.22 -17.53
N CYS A 134 10.54 -2.69 -16.51
CA CYS A 134 12.01 -2.63 -16.39
C CYS A 134 12.69 -4.00 -16.49
N GLY A 135 11.94 -5.11 -16.53
CA GLY A 135 12.52 -6.45 -16.40
C GLY A 135 13.23 -6.59 -15.04
N ASP A 136 14.51 -6.92 -15.06
CA ASP A 136 15.35 -7.02 -13.86
C ASP A 136 16.15 -5.73 -13.56
N CYS A 137 15.94 -4.66 -14.36
CA CYS A 137 16.73 -3.43 -14.25
C CYS A 137 16.12 -2.42 -13.27
N TYR A 138 15.86 -2.84 -12.02
CA TYR A 138 15.44 -1.99 -10.92
C TYR A 138 15.90 -2.51 -9.55
N LEU A 139 15.87 -1.64 -8.56
CA LEU A 139 16.01 -1.97 -7.14
C LEU A 139 14.85 -1.32 -6.40
N LEU A 140 14.03 -2.13 -5.75
CA LEU A 140 12.99 -1.66 -4.84
C LEU A 140 13.40 -1.95 -3.40
N VAL A 141 13.64 -0.91 -2.62
CA VAL A 141 13.88 -1.01 -1.17
C VAL A 141 12.55 -0.85 -0.45
N ALA A 142 12.14 -1.89 0.27
CA ALA A 142 10.94 -1.88 1.10
C ALA A 142 11.35 -1.70 2.57
N ASN A 143 11.00 -0.56 3.16
CA ASN A 143 11.41 -0.21 4.52
C ASN A 143 10.24 -0.23 5.50
N GLU A 144 10.50 -0.71 6.71
CA GLU A 144 9.57 -0.61 7.83
C GLU A 144 10.34 -0.42 9.13
N ILE A 145 10.07 0.68 9.83
CA ILE A 145 10.80 1.04 11.07
C ILE A 145 10.53 0.06 12.23
N MET A 146 9.33 -0.52 12.29
CA MET A 146 8.96 -1.46 13.35
C MET A 146 9.44 -2.87 13.00
N ARG A 147 10.43 -3.39 13.72
CA ARG A 147 11.06 -4.70 13.45
C ARG A 147 10.06 -5.86 13.36
N SER A 148 9.04 -5.89 14.22
CA SER A 148 7.99 -6.93 14.17
C SER A 148 7.19 -6.89 12.87
N ARG A 149 6.92 -5.70 12.33
CA ARG A 149 6.23 -5.52 11.06
C ARG A 149 7.17 -5.73 9.87
N ALA A 150 8.45 -5.39 10.02
CA ALA A 150 9.48 -5.65 9.01
C ALA A 150 9.67 -7.17 8.78
N GLY A 151 9.53 -8.00 9.82
CA GLY A 151 9.50 -9.46 9.68
C GLY A 151 8.35 -9.93 8.78
N VAL A 152 7.14 -9.44 9.04
CA VAL A 152 5.95 -9.75 8.20
C VAL A 152 6.14 -9.27 6.75
N LEU A 153 6.74 -8.09 6.57
CA LEU A 153 7.08 -7.57 5.25
C LEU A 153 8.05 -8.50 4.52
N ALA A 154 9.11 -8.94 5.21
CA ALA A 154 10.12 -9.84 4.63
C ALA A 154 9.51 -11.18 4.19
N ASP A 155 8.64 -11.76 5.01
CA ASP A 155 7.92 -12.99 4.69
C ASP A 155 7.05 -12.81 3.44
N ASN A 156 6.27 -11.72 3.38
CA ASN A 156 5.39 -11.43 2.26
C ASN A 156 6.16 -11.14 0.96
N VAL A 157 7.29 -10.45 1.04
CA VAL A 157 8.19 -10.20 -0.12
C VAL A 157 8.81 -11.51 -0.61
N ALA A 158 9.26 -12.37 0.32
CA ALA A 158 9.80 -13.69 -0.03
C ALA A 158 8.74 -14.58 -0.69
N ILE A 159 7.52 -14.62 -0.16
CA ILE A 159 6.38 -15.35 -0.75
C ILE A 159 6.04 -14.79 -2.14
N TRP A 160 6.05 -13.47 -2.30
CA TRP A 160 5.83 -12.84 -3.61
C TRP A 160 6.87 -13.25 -4.63
N GLY A 161 8.15 -13.32 -4.23
CA GLY A 161 9.25 -13.96 -4.97
C GLY A 161 9.90 -13.07 -6.02
N ASP A 162 9.93 -11.75 -5.83
CA ASP A 162 10.65 -10.83 -6.71
C ASP A 162 12.09 -10.59 -6.22
N PRO A 163 13.14 -10.97 -6.98
CA PRO A 163 14.53 -10.88 -6.54
C PRO A 163 15.08 -9.45 -6.50
N CYS A 164 14.41 -8.48 -7.14
CA CYS A 164 14.85 -7.08 -7.15
C CYS A 164 14.31 -6.27 -5.98
N VAL A 165 13.66 -6.92 -4.99
CA VAL A 165 13.14 -6.29 -3.77
C VAL A 165 14.04 -6.60 -2.59
N ALA A 166 14.54 -5.56 -1.93
CA ALA A 166 15.31 -5.66 -0.68
C ALA A 166 14.49 -5.10 0.50
N VAL A 167 14.49 -5.79 1.63
CA VAL A 167 13.81 -5.33 2.85
C VAL A 167 14.79 -4.69 3.80
N SER A 168 14.41 -3.54 4.37
CA SER A 168 15.17 -2.84 5.41
C SER A 168 14.29 -2.50 6.61
N SER A 169 14.94 -2.26 7.77
CA SER A 169 14.25 -1.81 8.98
C SER A 169 15.01 -0.62 9.58
N LEU A 170 14.81 0.54 8.99
CA LEU A 170 15.52 1.78 9.31
C LEU A 170 14.54 2.91 9.65
N ASP A 171 14.99 3.86 10.48
CA ASP A 171 14.31 5.14 10.64
C ASP A 171 14.39 5.92 9.31
N PRO A 172 13.32 6.62 8.88
CA PRO A 172 13.35 7.47 7.68
C PRO A 172 14.54 8.43 7.60
N ALA A 173 14.99 8.96 8.70
CA ALA A 173 16.16 9.85 8.77
C ALA A 173 17.47 9.19 8.31
N ALA A 174 17.58 7.87 8.41
CA ALA A 174 18.78 7.16 7.96
C ALA A 174 18.98 7.25 6.44
N PHE A 175 17.91 7.44 5.66
CA PHE A 175 17.99 7.58 4.22
C PHE A 175 18.62 8.90 3.77
N ALA A 176 18.72 9.92 4.64
CA ALA A 176 19.47 11.14 4.36
C ALA A 176 20.98 10.90 4.10
N ALA A 177 21.51 9.73 4.52
CA ALA A 177 22.88 9.30 4.17
C ALA A 177 23.03 8.89 2.69
N LEU A 178 21.92 8.78 1.95
CA LEU A 178 21.87 8.44 0.52
C LEU A 178 21.26 9.62 -0.27
N PRO A 179 21.94 10.81 -0.34
CA PRO A 179 21.36 11.97 -0.99
C PRO A 179 21.10 11.70 -2.48
N GLU A 180 19.95 12.11 -2.97
CA GLU A 180 19.55 12.02 -4.39
C GLU A 180 19.63 10.59 -4.96
N PHE A 181 19.53 9.57 -4.10
CA PHE A 181 19.74 8.19 -4.50
C PHE A 181 18.53 7.57 -5.21
N PHE A 182 17.30 7.87 -4.74
CA PHE A 182 16.09 7.26 -5.25
C PHE A 182 15.44 8.08 -6.37
N ASP A 183 15.00 7.39 -7.40
CA ASP A 183 14.23 7.98 -8.52
C ASP A 183 12.76 8.15 -8.13
N ILE A 184 12.23 7.21 -7.31
CA ILE A 184 10.85 7.22 -6.83
C ILE A 184 10.85 6.91 -5.34
N ILE A 185 10.06 7.64 -4.57
CA ILE A 185 9.75 7.31 -3.17
C ILE A 185 8.23 7.17 -3.04
N ILE A 186 7.79 6.02 -2.53
CA ILE A 186 6.41 5.75 -2.12
C ILE A 186 6.36 5.87 -0.61
N ALA A 187 5.49 6.71 -0.09
CA ALA A 187 5.32 6.92 1.35
C ALA A 187 3.84 6.78 1.73
N ASP A 188 3.43 5.54 2.05
CA ASP A 188 2.13 5.28 2.68
C ASP A 188 2.27 5.48 4.18
N VAL A 189 2.10 6.73 4.58
CA VAL A 189 2.48 7.18 5.92
C VAL A 189 1.47 6.76 7.00
N PRO A 190 1.92 6.56 8.26
CA PRO A 190 1.03 6.24 9.38
C PRO A 190 -0.07 7.28 9.55
N CYS A 191 -1.29 6.82 9.76
CA CYS A 191 -2.50 7.63 9.90
C CYS A 191 -3.22 7.36 11.23
N SER A 192 -4.30 8.07 11.49
CA SER A 192 -5.15 7.95 12.69
C SER A 192 -6.11 6.75 12.69
N GLY A 193 -6.05 5.93 11.63
CA GLY A 193 -6.70 4.60 11.60
C GLY A 193 -8.10 4.56 11.01
N GLU A 194 -8.58 5.61 10.36
CA GLU A 194 -9.92 5.68 9.76
C GLU A 194 -10.14 4.60 8.69
N GLY A 195 -9.10 4.22 7.95
CA GLY A 195 -9.12 3.10 7.01
C GLY A 195 -9.46 1.74 7.66
N MET A 196 -9.36 1.63 8.99
CA MET A 196 -9.70 0.42 9.74
C MET A 196 -11.13 0.42 10.29
N PHE A 197 -11.88 1.52 10.21
CA PHE A 197 -13.20 1.67 10.83
C PHE A 197 -14.23 0.62 10.39
N ARG A 198 -14.11 0.09 9.17
CA ARG A 198 -14.97 -0.98 8.66
C ARG A 198 -14.53 -2.38 9.12
N LYS A 199 -13.30 -2.53 9.60
CA LYS A 199 -12.66 -3.82 9.88
C LYS A 199 -12.46 -4.06 11.37
N ASP A 200 -12.26 -3.01 12.17
CA ASP A 200 -12.00 -3.10 13.61
C ASP A 200 -12.77 -2.00 14.36
N SER A 201 -13.73 -2.40 15.19
CA SER A 201 -14.51 -1.48 16.02
C SER A 201 -13.63 -0.70 17.00
N ARG A 202 -12.54 -1.30 17.49
CA ARG A 202 -11.59 -0.65 18.42
C ARG A 202 -10.91 0.56 17.78
N ALA A 203 -10.68 0.54 16.46
CA ALA A 203 -10.14 1.70 15.75
C ALA A 203 -11.04 2.92 15.88
N ARG A 204 -12.38 2.73 15.89
CA ARG A 204 -13.34 3.81 16.10
C ARG A 204 -13.35 4.34 17.54
N GLU A 205 -13.13 3.45 18.51
CA GLU A 205 -13.10 3.81 19.93
C GLU A 205 -11.82 4.60 20.30
N GLN A 206 -10.70 4.20 19.71
CA GLN A 206 -9.37 4.78 19.95
C GLN A 206 -9.11 6.07 19.15
N TRP A 207 -9.95 6.37 18.17
CA TRP A 207 -9.80 7.57 17.36
C TRP A 207 -10.02 8.85 18.19
N SER A 208 -9.16 9.84 18.01
CA SER A 208 -9.29 11.14 18.66
C SER A 208 -8.65 12.23 17.78
N VAL A 209 -9.10 13.48 17.98
CA VAL A 209 -8.53 14.66 17.31
C VAL A 209 -7.04 14.83 17.62
N ASP A 210 -6.64 14.54 18.86
CA ASP A 210 -5.23 14.61 19.27
C ASP A 210 -4.39 13.58 18.54
N ASN A 211 -4.92 12.35 18.32
CA ASN A 211 -4.24 11.35 17.54
C ASN A 211 -4.11 11.74 16.06
N VAL A 212 -5.11 12.40 15.48
CA VAL A 212 -5.04 12.99 14.13
C VAL A 212 -3.90 14.01 14.05
N ALA A 213 -3.83 14.95 15.00
CA ALA A 213 -2.78 15.96 15.06
C ALA A 213 -1.39 15.35 15.21
N LEU A 214 -1.24 14.33 16.08
CA LEU A 214 0.01 13.60 16.28
C LEU A 214 0.45 12.87 15.00
N CYS A 215 -0.48 12.21 14.31
CA CYS A 215 -0.20 11.55 13.03
C CYS A 215 0.24 12.56 11.97
N ALA A 216 -0.42 13.72 11.87
CA ALA A 216 -0.03 14.78 10.93
C ALA A 216 1.39 15.30 11.19
N GLN A 217 1.78 15.48 12.46
CA GLN A 217 3.15 15.87 12.82
C GLN A 217 4.18 14.79 12.42
N ARG A 218 3.86 13.52 12.70
CA ARG A 218 4.70 12.38 12.33
C ARG A 218 4.88 12.28 10.82
N GLN A 219 3.82 12.45 10.05
CA GLN A 219 3.85 12.43 8.58
C GLN A 219 4.77 13.53 8.03
N ARG A 220 4.65 14.77 8.54
CA ARG A 220 5.54 15.88 8.15
C ARG A 220 7.01 15.56 8.43
N ARG A 221 7.31 14.99 9.61
CA ARG A 221 8.67 14.58 9.96
C ARG A 221 9.18 13.51 8.99
N ILE A 222 8.42 12.45 8.74
CA ILE A 222 8.80 11.35 7.83
C ILE A 222 9.14 11.88 6.45
N VAL A 223 8.30 12.77 5.90
CA VAL A 223 8.53 13.37 4.59
C VAL A 223 9.80 14.24 4.60
N ALA A 224 9.98 15.10 5.61
CA ALA A 224 11.16 15.94 5.72
C ALA A 224 12.46 15.14 5.83
N ASP A 225 12.44 14.07 6.64
CA ASP A 225 13.60 13.22 6.89
C ASP A 225 14.06 12.46 5.63
N VAL A 226 13.12 11.99 4.79
CA VAL A 226 13.45 11.20 3.60
C VAL A 226 13.66 12.06 2.34
N TRP A 227 13.19 13.30 2.34
CA TRP A 227 13.22 14.17 1.16
C TRP A 227 14.60 14.33 0.51
N PRO A 228 15.73 14.46 1.28
CA PRO A 228 17.05 14.55 0.68
C PRO A 228 17.48 13.32 -0.13
N ALA A 229 16.85 12.16 0.11
CA ALA A 229 17.17 10.94 -0.60
C ALA A 229 16.50 10.85 -2.00
N LEU A 230 15.52 11.71 -2.29
CA LEU A 230 14.90 11.81 -3.61
C LEU A 230 15.76 12.63 -4.55
N ARG A 231 16.04 12.11 -5.75
CA ARG A 231 16.80 12.88 -6.75
C ARG A 231 16.00 14.07 -7.29
N PRO A 232 16.66 15.14 -7.79
CA PRO A 232 15.99 16.18 -8.55
C PRO A 232 15.23 15.62 -9.76
N GLY A 233 13.96 16.03 -9.92
CA GLY A 233 13.07 15.47 -10.96
C GLY A 233 12.56 14.06 -10.68
N GLY A 234 12.84 13.50 -9.50
CA GLY A 234 12.25 12.23 -9.05
C GLY A 234 10.78 12.37 -8.66
N LEU A 235 10.13 11.24 -8.44
CA LEU A 235 8.71 11.18 -8.08
C LEU A 235 8.54 10.85 -6.59
N PHE A 236 7.70 11.63 -5.91
CA PHE A 236 7.27 11.35 -4.54
C PHE A 236 5.77 11.03 -4.51
N ILE A 237 5.43 9.79 -4.18
CA ILE A 237 4.03 9.33 -4.07
C ILE A 237 3.68 9.27 -2.59
N TYR A 238 2.85 10.22 -2.17
CA TYR A 238 2.35 10.28 -0.80
C TYR A 238 0.93 9.70 -0.73
N SER A 239 0.72 8.79 0.20
CA SER A 239 -0.60 8.23 0.47
C SER A 239 -0.85 8.08 1.97
N THR A 240 -2.11 8.12 2.34
CA THR A 240 -2.60 7.87 3.70
C THR A 240 -4.00 7.26 3.60
N CYS A 241 -4.41 6.51 4.61
CA CYS A 241 -5.76 5.93 4.66
C CYS A 241 -6.81 6.87 5.30
N THR A 242 -6.45 8.11 5.52
CA THR A 242 -7.29 9.13 6.18
C THR A 242 -7.80 10.14 5.19
#